data_e8cfe9682275c96a105bd1b9e1b69bec
#
_entry.id   e8cfe9682275c96a105bd1b9e1b69bec
#
_cell.length_a   1.000
_cell.length_b   1.000
_cell.length_c   1.000
_cell.angle_alpha   90.00
_cell.angle_beta   90.00
_cell.angle_gamma   90.00
#
_symmetry.space_group_name_H-M   'P 1'
#
loop_
_entity.id
_entity.type
_entity.pdbx_description
1 polymer ?
#
loop_
_entity_poly.entity_id
_entity_poly.type
_entity_poly.pdbx_seq_one_letter_code
_entity_poly.pdbx_strand_id
1 'polypeptide(L)'
;MLRKKIGDFYIVRQIGSGRVSDSYLAVNPRTREKRVCKIFGKRAAVKPSALAHFLRELEVIKRLAHPGIIKILDIGVFEDCCYYAMEYLASGNLNRLLARGVLPLEKAAGLFTGICEAMAHAHSKGVLHLELKPSNILLRPDGSPVISDFDIARVLDIDRANAGPPGGILGAIGYQSPEQRFATQKPSQRSDVFALGAIFFEMLMGFPPLGSFPWPRDVQNGFPEFLQKILEKCLAFEPEQRFPHAGFLLTEMVKCGEEIGWDPDRISLAYIQALRASDDPVRLPAKTDRIEAWFAVLRTGTARERLAAVRDMVDKIDPSEAKAILKLYSEEEDHVRWGLIRVLGELKIQAATCLILNDLRNPFLTEHALDALGKIGSDEAFHAIREYLMEHPESAAHALLPLARTGKQRSIRYLRRYLSNEMPSLRRAAVHALATVASEDALRALKEHLCMEKDAGVRSTLFQAVHTLQSILLPEFEITLHDTSTVRDREFSGA
;
A
#
# COMPACT_ATOMS: atom_id res chain seq x y z
N MET A 1 -18.77 9.47 -21.35
CA MET A 1 -19.73 8.88 -20.39
C MET A 1 -20.73 9.87 -19.78
N LEU A 2 -20.51 11.17 -19.83
CA LEU A 2 -21.47 12.16 -19.32
C LEU A 2 -22.84 12.00 -19.97
N ARG A 3 -23.91 12.09 -19.16
CA ARG A 3 -25.32 11.89 -19.53
C ARG A 3 -25.76 10.45 -19.89
N LYS A 4 -24.91 9.44 -19.71
CA LYS A 4 -25.33 8.03 -19.85
C LYS A 4 -26.15 7.58 -18.64
N LYS A 5 -27.10 6.70 -18.87
CA LYS A 5 -28.03 6.19 -17.86
C LYS A 5 -27.52 4.85 -17.32
N ILE A 6 -27.40 4.73 -16.00
CA ILE A 6 -27.13 3.47 -15.29
C ILE A 6 -28.30 3.20 -14.35
N GLY A 7 -29.11 2.18 -14.62
CA GLY A 7 -30.38 1.98 -13.92
C GLY A 7 -31.26 3.22 -14.06
N ASP A 8 -31.74 3.79 -12.94
CA ASP A 8 -32.53 5.02 -12.89
C ASP A 8 -31.71 6.29 -12.70
N PHE A 9 -30.38 6.21 -12.76
CA PHE A 9 -29.47 7.29 -12.51
C PHE A 9 -28.75 7.74 -13.77
N TYR A 10 -28.48 9.03 -13.89
CA TYR A 10 -27.68 9.61 -14.96
C TYR A 10 -26.31 10.03 -14.43
N ILE A 11 -25.28 9.67 -15.16
CA ILE A 11 -23.90 10.10 -14.87
C ILE A 11 -23.79 11.62 -15.08
N VAL A 12 -23.42 12.31 -14.00
CA VAL A 12 -23.28 13.78 -14.00
C VAL A 12 -21.83 14.17 -14.25
N ARG A 13 -20.90 13.61 -13.49
CA ARG A 13 -19.46 13.90 -13.61
C ARG A 13 -18.61 12.78 -13.07
N GLN A 14 -17.37 12.71 -13.54
CA GLN A 14 -16.35 11.86 -12.95
C GLN A 14 -15.85 12.52 -11.65
N ILE A 15 -15.70 11.73 -10.60
CA ILE A 15 -15.24 12.16 -9.28
C ILE A 15 -13.92 11.51 -8.86
N GLY A 16 -13.52 10.46 -9.57
CA GLY A 16 -12.23 9.79 -9.37
C GLY A 16 -11.87 8.94 -10.57
N SER A 17 -10.59 8.79 -10.82
CA SER A 17 -10.05 7.86 -11.81
C SER A 17 -8.96 7.03 -11.17
N GLY A 18 -9.11 5.71 -11.25
CA GLY A 18 -8.15 4.73 -10.77
C GLY A 18 -7.60 3.87 -11.90
N ARG A 19 -6.63 3.04 -11.56
CA ARG A 19 -6.01 2.13 -12.54
C ARG A 19 -7.00 1.08 -13.07
N VAL A 20 -7.90 0.60 -12.23
CA VAL A 20 -8.83 -0.51 -12.52
C VAL A 20 -10.26 -0.03 -12.72
N SER A 21 -10.63 1.09 -12.10
CA SER A 21 -11.99 1.61 -12.10
C SER A 21 -12.03 3.13 -12.12
N ASP A 22 -13.12 3.67 -12.68
CA ASP A 22 -13.47 5.08 -12.62
C ASP A 22 -14.72 5.27 -11.75
N SER A 23 -14.71 6.32 -10.92
CA SER A 23 -15.84 6.68 -10.06
C SER A 23 -16.59 7.87 -10.62
N TYR A 24 -17.92 7.77 -10.66
CA TYR A 24 -18.81 8.79 -11.21
C TYR A 24 -19.89 9.16 -10.21
N LEU A 25 -20.16 10.47 -10.11
CA LEU A 25 -21.38 10.95 -9.47
C LEU A 25 -22.54 10.73 -10.44
N ALA A 26 -23.60 10.06 -9.97
CA ALA A 26 -24.83 9.86 -10.69
C ALA A 26 -26.02 10.38 -9.88
N VAL A 27 -27.04 10.87 -10.56
CA VAL A 27 -28.23 11.49 -9.96
C VAL A 27 -29.50 10.90 -10.59
N ASN A 28 -30.46 10.55 -9.75
CA ASN A 28 -31.80 10.23 -10.21
C ASN A 28 -32.54 11.55 -10.50
N PRO A 29 -33.02 11.79 -11.74
CA PRO A 29 -33.61 13.05 -12.12
C PRO A 29 -34.97 13.33 -11.42
N ARG A 30 -35.67 12.29 -10.98
CA ARG A 30 -36.99 12.41 -10.33
C ARG A 30 -36.81 12.67 -8.81
N THR A 31 -36.04 11.84 -8.12
CA THR A 31 -35.90 11.90 -6.66
C THR A 31 -34.79 12.84 -6.20
N ARG A 32 -33.92 13.30 -7.11
CA ARG A 32 -32.67 14.05 -6.84
C ARG A 32 -31.65 13.28 -5.98
N GLU A 33 -31.90 11.99 -5.78
CA GLU A 33 -30.97 11.10 -5.08
C GLU A 33 -29.63 11.03 -5.79
N LYS A 34 -28.54 11.09 -5.01
CA LYS A 34 -27.18 11.00 -5.51
C LYS A 34 -26.58 9.65 -5.14
N ARG A 35 -25.82 9.06 -6.06
CA ARG A 35 -25.03 7.83 -5.87
C ARG A 35 -23.65 8.00 -6.45
N VAL A 36 -22.71 7.20 -5.94
CA VAL A 36 -21.42 6.98 -6.61
C VAL A 36 -21.51 5.68 -7.39
N CYS A 37 -21.28 5.75 -8.70
CA CYS A 37 -21.17 4.56 -9.55
C CYS A 37 -19.70 4.31 -9.85
N LYS A 38 -19.17 3.17 -9.43
CA LYS A 38 -17.81 2.73 -9.74
C LYS A 38 -17.84 1.73 -10.87
N ILE A 39 -17.15 2.04 -11.97
CA ILE A 39 -17.20 1.28 -13.23
C ILE A 39 -15.82 0.66 -13.48
N PHE A 40 -15.80 -0.65 -13.73
CA PHE A 40 -14.62 -1.47 -13.94
C PHE A 40 -14.59 -2.01 -15.38
N GLY A 41 -13.41 -2.25 -15.92
CA GLY A 41 -13.26 -2.99 -17.18
C GLY A 41 -13.12 -2.15 -18.44
N LYS A 42 -13.00 -0.82 -18.36
CA LYS A 42 -12.85 0.05 -19.55
C LYS A 42 -11.58 -0.23 -20.39
N ARG A 43 -10.63 -0.98 -19.90
CA ARG A 43 -9.32 -1.18 -20.55
C ARG A 43 -8.99 -2.63 -20.92
N ALA A 44 -9.83 -3.59 -20.52
CA ALA A 44 -9.64 -5.00 -20.86
C ALA A 44 -10.99 -5.72 -20.94
N ALA A 45 -11.16 -6.61 -21.91
CA ALA A 45 -12.30 -7.52 -21.96
C ALA A 45 -12.23 -8.45 -20.75
N VAL A 46 -13.20 -8.34 -19.83
CA VAL A 46 -13.28 -9.19 -18.64
C VAL A 46 -13.75 -10.57 -19.04
N LYS A 47 -12.99 -11.61 -18.72
CA LYS A 47 -13.41 -13.00 -18.98
C LYS A 47 -14.72 -13.29 -18.23
N PRO A 48 -15.69 -14.04 -18.83
CA PRO A 48 -16.97 -14.35 -18.17
C PRO A 48 -16.85 -14.99 -16.79
N SER A 49 -15.82 -15.83 -16.58
CA SER A 49 -15.54 -16.47 -15.28
C SER A 49 -15.11 -15.46 -14.22
N ALA A 50 -14.27 -14.48 -14.59
CA ALA A 50 -13.84 -13.41 -13.70
C ALA A 50 -15.00 -12.46 -13.35
N LEU A 51 -15.89 -12.19 -14.31
CA LEU A 51 -17.12 -11.43 -14.08
C LEU A 51 -18.03 -12.11 -13.06
N ALA A 52 -18.29 -13.39 -13.23
CA ALA A 52 -19.13 -14.15 -12.29
C ALA A 52 -18.54 -14.21 -10.88
N HIS A 53 -17.21 -14.27 -10.75
CA HIS A 53 -16.52 -14.22 -9.47
C HIS A 53 -16.63 -12.83 -8.84
N PHE A 54 -16.37 -11.77 -9.61
CA PHE A 54 -16.52 -10.39 -9.18
C PHE A 54 -17.91 -10.07 -8.62
N LEU A 55 -18.97 -10.48 -9.34
CA LEU A 55 -20.34 -10.25 -8.89
C LEU A 55 -20.65 -11.00 -7.59
N ARG A 56 -20.13 -12.21 -7.42
CA ARG A 56 -20.27 -12.98 -6.15
C ARG A 56 -19.60 -12.30 -4.98
N GLU A 57 -18.38 -11.81 -5.14
CA GLU A 57 -17.66 -11.08 -4.08
C GLU A 57 -18.39 -9.77 -3.70
N LEU A 58 -18.87 -9.03 -4.69
CA LEU A 58 -19.68 -7.83 -4.43
C LEU A 58 -20.95 -8.13 -3.66
N GLU A 59 -21.64 -9.25 -3.93
CA GLU A 59 -22.82 -9.66 -3.17
C GLU A 59 -22.47 -9.99 -1.70
N VAL A 60 -21.29 -10.52 -1.42
CA VAL A 60 -20.82 -10.73 -0.05
C VAL A 60 -20.63 -9.40 0.66
N ILE A 61 -19.95 -8.43 0.03
CA ILE A 61 -19.73 -7.10 0.60
C ILE A 61 -21.05 -6.34 0.78
N LYS A 62 -21.97 -6.45 -0.17
CA LYS A 62 -23.30 -5.84 -0.10
C LYS A 62 -24.11 -6.29 1.12
N ARG A 63 -23.87 -7.51 1.59
CA ARG A 63 -24.51 -8.08 2.80
C ARG A 63 -23.88 -7.60 4.11
N LEU A 64 -22.77 -6.86 4.08
CA LEU A 64 -22.18 -6.26 5.27
C LEU A 64 -23.06 -5.10 5.75
N ALA A 65 -23.93 -5.37 6.71
CA ALA A 65 -24.83 -4.39 7.29
C ALA A 65 -24.21 -3.79 8.57
N HIS A 66 -23.45 -2.70 8.41
CA HIS A 66 -22.82 -1.98 9.51
C HIS A 66 -22.77 -0.48 9.22
N PRO A 67 -23.07 0.42 10.18
CA PRO A 67 -23.09 1.87 9.96
C PRO A 67 -21.73 2.44 9.50
N GLY A 68 -20.62 1.83 9.91
CA GLY A 68 -19.26 2.17 9.52
C GLY A 68 -18.78 1.50 8.21
N ILE A 69 -19.65 0.83 7.45
CA ILE A 69 -19.33 0.25 6.13
C ILE A 69 -20.25 0.87 5.08
N ILE A 70 -19.66 1.24 3.94
CA ILE A 70 -20.41 1.87 2.84
C ILE A 70 -21.50 0.93 2.32
N LYS A 71 -22.71 1.46 2.16
CA LYS A 71 -23.82 0.69 1.63
C LYS A 71 -23.74 0.57 0.11
N ILE A 72 -23.58 -0.66 -0.39
CA ILE A 72 -23.73 -0.98 -1.81
C ILE A 72 -25.21 -1.11 -2.11
N LEU A 73 -25.69 -0.28 -3.04
CA LEU A 73 -27.11 -0.15 -3.37
C LEU A 73 -27.48 -0.98 -4.59
N ASP A 74 -26.57 -1.09 -5.56
CA ASP A 74 -26.82 -1.77 -6.80
C ASP A 74 -25.52 -2.35 -7.39
N ILE A 75 -25.63 -3.45 -8.11
CA ILE A 75 -24.52 -4.17 -8.76
C ILE A 75 -25.01 -4.62 -10.13
N GLY A 76 -24.20 -4.47 -11.16
CA GLY A 76 -24.60 -4.91 -12.48
C GLY A 76 -23.52 -4.76 -13.55
N VAL A 77 -23.99 -4.91 -14.78
CA VAL A 77 -23.22 -4.71 -16.01
C VAL A 77 -23.76 -3.48 -16.73
N PHE A 78 -22.86 -2.63 -17.20
CA PHE A 78 -23.18 -1.42 -17.95
C PHE A 78 -22.25 -1.34 -19.15
N GLU A 79 -22.85 -1.43 -20.34
CA GLU A 79 -22.10 -1.69 -21.57
C GLU A 79 -21.18 -2.91 -21.33
N ASP A 80 -20.10 -3.15 -21.76
CA ASP A 80 -19.23 -4.30 -21.51
C ASP A 80 -18.40 -4.18 -20.20
N CYS A 81 -18.85 -3.34 -19.25
CA CYS A 81 -18.17 -3.04 -17.99
C CYS A 81 -19.01 -3.47 -16.79
N CYS A 82 -18.33 -3.93 -15.73
CA CYS A 82 -18.98 -4.15 -14.44
C CYS A 82 -19.14 -2.83 -13.69
N TYR A 83 -20.19 -2.69 -12.90
CA TYR A 83 -20.32 -1.57 -11.98
C TYR A 83 -20.93 -1.99 -10.65
N TYR A 84 -20.68 -1.18 -9.62
CA TYR A 84 -21.55 -1.11 -8.47
C TYR A 84 -21.88 0.34 -8.14
N ALA A 85 -23.04 0.54 -7.54
CA ALA A 85 -23.50 1.83 -7.06
C ALA A 85 -23.54 1.83 -5.54
N MET A 86 -23.05 2.89 -4.92
CA MET A 86 -23.01 3.06 -3.47
C MET A 86 -23.58 4.40 -3.05
N GLU A 87 -23.91 4.55 -1.77
CA GLU A 87 -24.35 5.83 -1.21
C GLU A 87 -23.32 6.95 -1.46
N TYR A 88 -23.80 8.17 -1.65
CA TYR A 88 -22.95 9.34 -1.83
C TYR A 88 -22.79 10.08 -0.50
N LEU A 89 -21.57 10.16 0.02
CA LEU A 89 -21.22 10.91 1.21
C LEU A 89 -20.48 12.20 0.82
N ALA A 90 -21.06 13.35 1.16
CA ALA A 90 -20.54 14.64 0.71
C ALA A 90 -19.42 15.21 1.60
N SER A 91 -19.21 14.67 2.80
CA SER A 91 -18.27 15.22 3.80
C SER A 91 -16.80 14.94 3.50
N GLY A 92 -16.51 14.18 2.45
CA GLY A 92 -15.13 13.84 2.07
C GLY A 92 -14.62 12.58 2.77
N ASN A 93 -13.31 12.45 2.89
CA ASN A 93 -12.63 11.28 3.44
C ASN A 93 -11.55 11.67 4.47
N LEU A 94 -11.06 10.65 5.20
CA LEU A 94 -10.02 10.84 6.21
C LEU A 94 -8.74 11.46 5.65
N ASN A 95 -8.36 11.14 4.41
CA ASN A 95 -7.18 11.74 3.77
C ASN A 95 -7.32 13.27 3.63
N ARG A 96 -8.54 13.77 3.34
CA ARG A 96 -8.81 15.21 3.32
C ARG A 96 -8.75 15.83 4.71
N LEU A 97 -9.14 15.07 5.73
CA LEU A 97 -9.04 15.48 7.14
C LEU A 97 -7.58 15.60 7.57
N LEU A 98 -6.77 14.56 7.31
CA LEU A 98 -5.35 14.51 7.64
C LEU A 98 -4.53 15.56 6.86
N ALA A 99 -5.00 16.00 5.72
CA ALA A 99 -4.39 17.09 4.96
C ALA A 99 -4.35 18.43 5.74
N ARG A 100 -5.09 18.56 6.84
CA ARG A 100 -5.15 19.78 7.68
C ARG A 100 -4.21 19.72 8.88
N GLY A 101 -3.54 18.59 9.09
CA GLY A 101 -2.58 18.37 10.17
C GLY A 101 -2.90 17.13 10.97
N VAL A 102 -2.09 16.91 12.01
CA VAL A 102 -2.26 15.82 12.97
C VAL A 102 -3.56 15.99 13.77
N LEU A 103 -4.15 14.86 14.13
CA LEU A 103 -5.35 14.89 14.94
C LEU A 103 -5.01 14.90 16.43
N PRO A 104 -5.74 15.65 17.27
CA PRO A 104 -5.69 15.45 18.71
C PRO A 104 -5.95 13.99 19.06
N LEU A 105 -5.27 13.48 20.09
CA LEU A 105 -5.30 12.07 20.47
C LEU A 105 -6.72 11.52 20.65
N GLU A 106 -7.55 12.21 21.42
CA GLU A 106 -8.95 11.82 21.67
C GLU A 106 -9.72 11.63 20.36
N LYS A 107 -9.53 12.55 19.43
CA LYS A 107 -10.20 12.52 18.15
C LYS A 107 -9.69 11.41 17.23
N ALA A 108 -8.38 11.24 17.18
CA ALA A 108 -7.76 10.15 16.45
C ALA A 108 -8.25 8.79 16.98
N ALA A 109 -8.29 8.64 18.31
CA ALA A 109 -8.74 7.44 18.97
C ALA A 109 -10.23 7.14 18.70
N GLY A 110 -11.12 8.17 18.79
CA GLY A 110 -12.54 8.00 18.49
C GLY A 110 -12.81 7.57 17.05
N LEU A 111 -12.19 8.25 16.08
CA LEU A 111 -12.27 7.83 14.67
C LEU A 111 -11.72 6.43 14.45
N PHE A 112 -10.58 6.13 15.07
CA PHE A 112 -9.92 4.84 14.91
C PHE A 112 -10.76 3.70 15.50
N THR A 113 -11.39 3.91 16.63
CA THR A 113 -12.32 2.93 17.23
C THR A 113 -13.48 2.62 16.29
N GLY A 114 -14.14 3.63 15.71
CA GLY A 114 -15.23 3.40 14.75
C GLY A 114 -14.74 2.66 13.47
N ILE A 115 -13.50 2.90 13.03
CA ILE A 115 -12.89 2.14 11.92
C ILE A 115 -12.64 0.69 12.34
N CYS A 116 -12.13 0.46 13.55
CA CYS A 116 -11.89 -0.89 14.08
C CYS A 116 -13.20 -1.67 14.27
N GLU A 117 -14.29 -1.03 14.71
CA GLU A 117 -15.63 -1.64 14.80
C GLU A 117 -16.13 -2.13 13.45
N ALA A 118 -16.06 -1.28 12.44
CA ALA A 118 -16.44 -1.64 11.07
C ALA A 118 -15.61 -2.80 10.52
N MET A 119 -14.29 -2.77 10.74
CA MET A 119 -13.40 -3.86 10.31
C MET A 119 -13.57 -5.14 11.11
N ALA A 120 -13.86 -5.05 12.42
CA ALA A 120 -14.19 -6.20 13.25
C ALA A 120 -15.46 -6.91 12.73
N HIS A 121 -16.47 -6.12 12.33
CA HIS A 121 -17.67 -6.67 11.69
C HIS A 121 -17.34 -7.37 10.37
N ALA A 122 -16.56 -6.76 9.48
CA ALA A 122 -16.15 -7.39 8.22
C ALA A 122 -15.36 -8.68 8.47
N HIS A 123 -14.39 -8.66 9.37
CA HIS A 123 -13.57 -9.82 9.74
C HIS A 123 -14.39 -10.96 10.34
N SER A 124 -15.42 -10.66 11.14
CA SER A 124 -16.35 -11.67 11.69
C SER A 124 -17.15 -12.40 10.60
N LYS A 125 -17.32 -11.77 9.45
CA LYS A 125 -17.97 -12.34 8.25
C LYS A 125 -16.96 -12.96 7.25
N GLY A 126 -15.68 -13.04 7.63
CA GLY A 126 -14.61 -13.57 6.77
C GLY A 126 -14.21 -12.64 5.62
N VAL A 127 -14.63 -11.38 5.63
CA VAL A 127 -14.32 -10.40 4.59
C VAL A 127 -13.06 -9.62 4.95
N LEU A 128 -12.11 -9.57 4.03
CA LEU A 128 -10.87 -8.79 4.11
C LEU A 128 -11.01 -7.52 3.28
N HIS A 129 -10.38 -6.43 3.72
CA HIS A 129 -10.36 -5.18 2.96
C HIS A 129 -9.17 -5.08 2.00
N LEU A 130 -7.97 -5.32 2.50
CA LEU A 130 -6.67 -5.40 1.80
C LEU A 130 -6.21 -4.12 1.06
N GLU A 131 -7.01 -3.08 1.01
CA GLU A 131 -6.66 -1.77 0.45
C GLU A 131 -7.06 -0.62 1.41
N LEU A 132 -7.00 -0.87 2.73
CA LEU A 132 -7.25 0.16 3.72
C LEU A 132 -6.23 1.29 3.62
N LYS A 133 -6.74 2.51 3.52
CA LYS A 133 -5.98 3.77 3.48
C LYS A 133 -6.92 4.94 3.79
N PRO A 134 -6.43 6.11 4.19
CA PRO A 134 -7.27 7.25 4.55
C PRO A 134 -8.24 7.70 3.45
N SER A 135 -7.89 7.55 2.17
CA SER A 135 -8.78 7.90 1.07
C SER A 135 -10.00 6.99 0.94
N ASN A 136 -9.93 5.76 1.47
CA ASN A 136 -11.00 4.77 1.46
C ASN A 136 -11.87 4.80 2.74
N ILE A 137 -11.59 5.75 3.64
CA ILE A 137 -12.39 6.01 4.84
C ILE A 137 -13.12 7.33 4.62
N LEU A 138 -14.39 7.22 4.29
CA LEU A 138 -15.29 8.35 4.10
C LEU A 138 -15.79 8.85 5.45
N LEU A 139 -16.29 10.08 5.49
CA LEU A 139 -16.85 10.68 6.71
C LEU A 139 -18.33 11.02 6.48
N ARG A 140 -19.17 10.70 7.46
CA ARG A 140 -20.55 11.17 7.50
C ARG A 140 -20.62 12.64 7.97
N PRO A 141 -21.77 13.30 7.83
CA PRO A 141 -21.93 14.68 8.31
C PRO A 141 -21.69 14.86 9.83
N ASP A 142 -21.91 13.81 10.62
CA ASP A 142 -21.62 13.77 12.07
C ASP A 142 -20.14 13.48 12.38
N GLY A 143 -19.32 13.19 11.36
CA GLY A 143 -17.91 12.87 11.47
C GLY A 143 -17.61 11.40 11.66
N SER A 144 -18.62 10.54 11.78
CA SER A 144 -18.41 9.10 11.91
C SER A 144 -17.73 8.52 10.65
N PRO A 145 -16.77 7.58 10.80
CA PRO A 145 -16.04 6.99 9.69
C PRO A 145 -16.89 5.93 8.99
N VAL A 146 -16.71 5.84 7.65
CA VAL A 146 -17.35 4.83 6.80
C VAL A 146 -16.31 4.24 5.86
N ILE A 147 -16.05 2.96 6.00
CA ILE A 147 -15.09 2.24 5.16
C ILE A 147 -15.73 1.97 3.79
N SER A 148 -15.00 2.30 2.74
CA SER A 148 -15.38 2.08 1.34
C SER A 148 -14.26 1.37 0.57
N ASP A 149 -14.58 0.90 -0.63
CA ASP A 149 -13.57 0.40 -1.57
C ASP A 149 -12.79 -0.84 -1.07
N PHE A 150 -13.53 -1.85 -0.57
CA PHE A 150 -12.96 -3.19 -0.38
C PHE A 150 -12.30 -3.68 -1.68
N ASP A 151 -11.13 -4.33 -1.60
CA ASP A 151 -10.33 -4.73 -2.78
C ASP A 151 -11.01 -5.84 -3.61
N ILE A 152 -12.00 -5.43 -4.38
CA ILE A 152 -12.73 -6.30 -5.32
C ILE A 152 -11.94 -6.49 -6.63
N ALA A 153 -10.99 -5.62 -6.91
CA ALA A 153 -10.18 -5.67 -8.14
C ALA A 153 -9.30 -6.92 -8.23
N ARG A 154 -8.96 -7.53 -7.08
CA ARG A 154 -8.22 -8.82 -7.03
C ARG A 154 -8.98 -9.96 -7.70
N VAL A 155 -10.30 -9.88 -7.70
CA VAL A 155 -11.17 -10.91 -8.24
C VAL A 155 -11.23 -10.88 -9.76
N LEU A 156 -11.05 -9.70 -10.36
CA LEU A 156 -11.14 -9.55 -11.80
C LEU A 156 -9.91 -10.08 -12.56
N ASP A 157 -8.84 -10.44 -11.82
CA ASP A 157 -7.57 -10.89 -12.41
C ASP A 157 -7.08 -9.97 -13.55
N ILE A 158 -7.53 -8.70 -13.52
CA ILE A 158 -7.17 -7.68 -14.49
C ILE A 158 -5.72 -7.32 -14.26
N ASP A 159 -4.85 -8.00 -15.01
CA ASP A 159 -3.45 -7.65 -15.23
C ASP A 159 -2.57 -7.38 -13.99
N ARG A 160 -2.45 -8.40 -13.12
CA ARG A 160 -1.22 -8.46 -12.29
C ARG A 160 0.02 -8.87 -13.09
N ALA A 161 -0.15 -9.55 -14.22
CA ALA A 161 0.95 -9.94 -15.10
C ALA A 161 1.57 -8.76 -15.87
N ASN A 162 0.77 -7.73 -16.18
CA ASN A 162 1.22 -6.51 -16.88
C ASN A 162 1.35 -5.28 -15.96
N ALA A 163 0.99 -5.40 -14.70
CA ALA A 163 1.32 -4.40 -13.70
C ALA A 163 2.75 -4.67 -13.26
N GLY A 164 3.70 -3.95 -13.81
CA GLY A 164 5.02 -3.79 -13.19
C GLY A 164 4.90 -3.55 -11.69
N PRO A 165 5.97 -3.65 -10.90
CA PRO A 165 5.93 -3.49 -9.46
C PRO A 165 5.01 -2.32 -9.12
N PRO A 166 4.22 -2.34 -8.02
CA PRO A 166 3.23 -1.32 -7.74
C PRO A 166 3.87 0.06 -7.63
N GLY A 167 4.23 0.62 -8.78
CA GLY A 167 4.79 1.94 -9.01
C GLY A 167 3.68 2.98 -9.16
N GLY A 168 2.54 2.73 -8.57
CA GLY A 168 1.42 3.65 -8.57
C GLY A 168 1.21 4.25 -7.21
N ILE A 169 1.57 5.52 -7.09
CA ILE A 169 1.23 6.43 -5.98
C ILE A 169 1.92 6.07 -4.66
N LEU A 170 3.01 6.75 -4.39
CA LEU A 170 3.83 6.74 -3.18
C LEU A 170 3.02 6.67 -1.85
N GLY A 171 1.80 7.19 -1.80
CA GLY A 171 0.95 7.20 -0.63
C GLY A 171 0.26 5.86 -0.29
N ALA A 172 0.12 4.94 -1.24
CA ALA A 172 -0.55 3.66 -0.97
C ALA A 172 0.38 2.61 -0.35
N ILE A 173 1.68 2.71 -0.60
CA ILE A 173 2.68 1.75 -0.12
C ILE A 173 2.78 1.77 1.41
N GLY A 174 2.62 2.93 2.06
CA GLY A 174 2.71 3.06 3.52
C GLY A 174 1.68 2.26 4.32
N TYR A 175 0.56 1.88 3.71
CA TYR A 175 -0.50 1.11 4.37
C TYR A 175 -0.49 -0.37 4.00
N GLN A 176 0.29 -0.76 3.01
CA GLN A 176 0.43 -2.17 2.63
C GLN A 176 1.31 -2.89 3.64
N SER A 177 0.83 -4.02 4.14
CA SER A 177 1.61 -4.88 5.00
C SER A 177 2.83 -5.48 4.27
N PRO A 178 3.90 -5.84 4.99
CA PRO A 178 5.08 -6.45 4.40
C PRO A 178 4.75 -7.64 3.49
N GLU A 179 3.87 -8.54 3.92
CA GLU A 179 3.47 -9.70 3.14
C GLU A 179 2.72 -9.32 1.85
N GLN A 180 2.01 -8.19 1.81
CA GLN A 180 1.39 -7.68 0.59
C GLN A 180 2.41 -7.04 -0.35
N ARG A 181 3.38 -6.28 0.20
CA ARG A 181 4.43 -5.61 -0.59
C ARG A 181 5.36 -6.61 -1.25
N PHE A 182 5.75 -7.61 -0.48
CA PHE A 182 6.74 -8.60 -0.90
C PHE A 182 6.11 -9.91 -1.39
N ALA A 183 4.77 -10.00 -1.41
CA ALA A 183 4.00 -11.20 -1.73
C ALA A 183 4.51 -12.45 -0.95
N THR A 184 4.95 -12.23 0.28
CA THR A 184 5.62 -13.27 1.08
C THR A 184 4.64 -14.29 1.64
N GLN A 185 3.39 -13.88 1.89
CA GLN A 185 2.31 -14.74 2.37
C GLN A 185 0.98 -14.32 1.73
N LYS A 186 0.00 -15.21 1.77
CA LYS A 186 -1.37 -14.85 1.41
C LYS A 186 -1.88 -13.82 2.42
N PRO A 187 -2.35 -12.66 1.97
CA PRO A 187 -2.92 -11.66 2.86
C PRO A 187 -4.07 -12.23 3.71
N SER A 188 -4.16 -11.76 4.94
CA SER A 188 -5.11 -12.22 5.95
C SER A 188 -5.70 -11.02 6.72
N GLN A 189 -6.52 -11.28 7.73
CA GLN A 189 -7.01 -10.25 8.66
C GLN A 189 -5.87 -9.47 9.34
N ARG A 190 -4.70 -10.11 9.50
CA ARG A 190 -3.50 -9.46 10.05
C ARG A 190 -2.87 -8.44 9.09
N SER A 191 -3.14 -8.56 7.79
CA SER A 191 -2.74 -7.54 6.80
C SER A 191 -3.59 -6.27 6.94
N ASP A 192 -4.89 -6.42 7.20
CA ASP A 192 -5.77 -5.29 7.51
C ASP A 192 -5.41 -4.65 8.86
N VAL A 193 -5.00 -5.45 9.86
CA VAL A 193 -4.50 -4.94 11.16
C VAL A 193 -3.26 -4.05 10.96
N PHE A 194 -2.33 -4.43 10.08
CA PHE A 194 -1.19 -3.58 9.74
C PHE A 194 -1.66 -2.25 9.14
N ALA A 195 -2.58 -2.29 8.17
CA ALA A 195 -3.11 -1.08 7.54
C ALA A 195 -3.85 -0.19 8.56
N LEU A 196 -4.61 -0.77 9.49
CA LEU A 196 -5.23 -0.05 10.61
C LEU A 196 -4.17 0.66 11.47
N GLY A 197 -3.13 -0.05 11.87
CA GLY A 197 -2.02 0.53 12.63
C GLY A 197 -1.35 1.69 11.87
N ALA A 198 -1.14 1.53 10.56
CA ALA A 198 -0.57 2.57 9.70
C ALA A 198 -1.45 3.83 9.60
N ILE A 199 -2.75 3.65 9.52
CA ILE A 199 -3.72 4.76 9.51
C ILE A 199 -3.73 5.49 10.85
N PHE A 200 -3.73 4.74 11.95
CA PHE A 200 -3.72 5.35 13.29
C PHE A 200 -2.42 6.11 13.55
N PHE A 201 -1.30 5.52 13.17
CA PHE A 201 -0.01 6.20 13.21
C PHE A 201 -0.05 7.53 12.44
N GLU A 202 -0.58 7.53 11.21
CA GLU A 202 -0.69 8.75 10.41
C GLU A 202 -1.62 9.79 11.04
N MET A 203 -2.73 9.37 11.66
CA MET A 203 -3.60 10.30 12.37
C MET A 203 -2.86 11.08 13.46
N LEU A 204 -1.91 10.44 14.13
CA LEU A 204 -1.17 10.98 15.27
C LEU A 204 0.11 11.70 14.86
N MET A 205 0.77 11.23 13.81
CA MET A 205 2.09 11.71 13.38
C MET A 205 2.04 12.61 12.15
N GLY A 206 0.92 12.60 11.40
CA GLY A 206 0.74 13.37 10.18
C GLY A 206 1.38 12.78 8.93
N PHE A 207 1.99 11.60 9.02
CA PHE A 207 2.55 10.85 7.89
C PHE A 207 2.39 9.34 8.12
N PRO A 208 2.23 8.53 7.05
CA PRO A 208 2.13 7.09 7.21
C PRO A 208 3.48 6.49 7.64
N PRO A 209 3.47 5.36 8.39
CA PRO A 209 4.71 4.65 8.72
C PRO A 209 5.31 4.10 7.43
N LEU A 210 6.53 4.48 7.15
CA LEU A 210 7.24 4.03 5.97
C LEU A 210 8.52 3.35 6.41
N GLY A 211 8.41 2.24 7.13
CA GLY A 211 9.54 1.49 7.63
C GLY A 211 9.26 0.73 8.91
N SER A 212 10.24 -0.04 9.34
CA SER A 212 10.17 -0.80 10.58
C SER A 212 10.35 0.11 11.81
N PHE A 213 9.61 -0.22 12.87
CA PHE A 213 9.83 0.36 14.18
C PHE A 213 11.27 0.08 14.68
N PRO A 214 11.92 0.99 15.36
CA PRO A 214 11.41 1.72 16.51
C PRO A 214 11.06 3.19 16.24
N TRP A 215 10.24 3.75 17.13
CA TRP A 215 9.85 5.14 17.15
C TRP A 215 11.04 6.11 17.17
N PRO A 216 10.95 7.28 16.51
CA PRO A 216 11.88 8.36 16.72
C PRO A 216 11.95 8.71 18.23
N ARG A 217 13.16 8.87 18.78
CA ARG A 217 13.35 9.14 20.22
C ARG A 217 12.59 10.37 20.69
N ASP A 218 12.41 11.34 19.82
CA ASP A 218 11.72 12.61 20.09
C ASP A 218 10.20 12.41 20.30
N VAL A 219 9.65 11.36 19.74
CA VAL A 219 8.23 10.98 19.86
C VAL A 219 7.98 10.12 21.11
N GLN A 220 9.00 9.36 21.56
CA GLN A 220 8.88 8.52 22.76
C GLN A 220 8.57 9.33 24.03
N ASN A 221 9.05 10.57 24.12
CA ASN A 221 8.95 11.39 25.34
C ASN A 221 7.57 12.03 25.60
N GLY A 222 6.60 11.95 24.65
CA GLY A 222 5.29 12.57 24.79
C GLY A 222 4.12 11.62 24.45
N PHE A 223 4.39 10.38 24.09
CA PHE A 223 3.38 9.44 23.65
C PHE A 223 3.05 8.43 24.77
N PRO A 224 1.76 8.18 25.08
CA PRO A 224 1.41 7.17 26.08
C PRO A 224 1.97 5.79 25.72
N GLU A 225 2.69 5.17 26.64
CA GLU A 225 3.38 3.89 26.41
C GLU A 225 2.46 2.77 25.89
N PHE A 226 1.23 2.75 26.33
CA PHE A 226 0.24 1.75 25.87
C PHE A 226 -0.11 1.91 24.38
N LEU A 227 -0.23 3.16 23.88
CA LEU A 227 -0.47 3.41 22.46
C LEU A 227 0.74 2.99 21.60
N GLN A 228 1.93 3.23 22.12
CA GLN A 228 3.15 2.77 21.48
C GLN A 228 3.11 1.25 21.32
N LYS A 229 2.81 0.49 22.39
CA LYS A 229 2.71 -0.98 22.36
C LYS A 229 1.66 -1.48 21.35
N ILE A 230 0.50 -0.80 21.26
CA ILE A 230 -0.55 -1.14 20.29
C ILE A 230 -0.03 -0.95 18.86
N LEU A 231 0.60 0.19 18.58
CA LEU A 231 1.11 0.49 17.25
C LEU A 231 2.27 -0.43 16.85
N GLU A 232 3.22 -0.68 17.74
CA GLU A 232 4.30 -1.64 17.54
C GLU A 232 3.77 -3.02 17.16
N LYS A 233 2.74 -3.47 17.89
CA LYS A 233 2.10 -4.75 17.61
C LYS A 233 1.34 -4.76 16.28
N CYS A 234 0.61 -3.70 15.93
CA CYS A 234 -0.06 -3.60 14.63
C CYS A 234 0.93 -3.61 13.46
N LEU A 235 2.06 -2.89 13.63
CA LEU A 235 3.05 -2.63 12.58
C LEU A 235 4.23 -3.62 12.59
N ALA A 236 4.13 -4.68 13.41
CA ALA A 236 5.13 -5.75 13.41
C ALA A 236 5.32 -6.32 12.00
N PHE A 237 6.57 -6.62 11.66
CA PHE A 237 6.92 -7.15 10.34
C PHE A 237 6.24 -8.51 10.08
N GLU A 238 6.36 -9.43 11.05
CA GLU A 238 5.75 -10.75 10.95
C GLU A 238 4.26 -10.70 11.31
N PRO A 239 3.37 -11.23 10.45
CA PRO A 239 1.94 -11.22 10.70
C PRO A 239 1.53 -11.86 12.03
N GLU A 240 2.24 -12.92 12.45
CA GLU A 240 1.96 -13.69 13.67
C GLU A 240 2.16 -12.86 14.95
N GLN A 241 2.99 -11.83 14.90
CA GLN A 241 3.24 -10.91 16.02
C GLN A 241 2.16 -9.84 16.16
N ARG A 242 1.29 -9.66 15.13
CA ARG A 242 0.20 -8.70 15.15
C ARG A 242 -1.04 -9.24 15.87
N PHE A 243 -2.00 -8.35 16.12
CA PHE A 243 -3.32 -8.79 16.54
C PHE A 243 -3.93 -9.72 15.49
N PRO A 244 -4.64 -10.79 15.89
CA PRO A 244 -5.18 -11.78 14.94
C PRO A 244 -6.20 -11.17 13.97
N HIS A 245 -7.00 -10.22 14.43
CA HIS A 245 -8.00 -9.51 13.64
C HIS A 245 -8.42 -8.18 14.32
N ALA A 246 -9.16 -7.33 13.60
CA ALA A 246 -9.57 -6.00 14.09
C ALA A 246 -10.35 -6.02 15.40
N GLY A 247 -11.09 -7.09 15.73
CA GLY A 247 -11.82 -7.20 17.00
C GLY A 247 -10.91 -7.27 18.21
N PHE A 248 -9.75 -7.94 18.14
CA PHE A 248 -8.76 -7.91 19.23
C PHE A 248 -8.15 -6.52 19.39
N LEU A 249 -7.81 -5.88 18.28
CA LEU A 249 -7.30 -4.50 18.30
C LEU A 249 -8.33 -3.55 18.93
N LEU A 250 -9.61 -3.68 18.56
CA LEU A 250 -10.71 -2.89 19.16
C LEU A 250 -10.78 -3.07 20.67
N THR A 251 -10.69 -4.32 21.15
CA THR A 251 -10.72 -4.60 22.60
C THR A 251 -9.58 -3.90 23.33
N GLU A 252 -8.38 -3.91 22.79
CA GLU A 252 -7.24 -3.22 23.38
C GLU A 252 -7.40 -1.69 23.34
N MET A 253 -7.94 -1.14 22.25
CA MET A 253 -8.23 0.29 22.15
C MET A 253 -9.27 0.75 23.17
N VAL A 254 -10.33 -0.03 23.41
CA VAL A 254 -11.37 0.29 24.43
C VAL A 254 -10.76 0.29 25.83
N LYS A 255 -9.97 -0.72 26.21
CA LYS A 255 -9.25 -0.75 27.49
C LYS A 255 -8.38 0.48 27.71
N CYS A 256 -7.62 0.87 26.67
CA CYS A 256 -6.80 2.06 26.76
C CYS A 256 -7.63 3.35 26.89
N GLY A 257 -8.82 3.39 26.27
CA GLY A 257 -9.74 4.50 26.41
C GLY A 257 -10.18 4.72 27.86
N GLU A 258 -10.47 3.65 28.58
CA GLU A 258 -10.82 3.69 30.01
C GLU A 258 -9.68 4.26 30.87
N GLU A 259 -8.42 3.92 30.55
CA GLU A 259 -7.25 4.42 31.28
C GLU A 259 -6.99 5.93 31.08
N ILE A 260 -7.28 6.48 29.89
CA ILE A 260 -7.06 7.91 29.57
C ILE A 260 -8.33 8.76 29.70
N GLY A 261 -9.47 8.16 30.06
CA GLY A 261 -10.72 8.87 30.29
C GLY A 261 -11.34 9.49 29.04
N TRP A 262 -11.09 8.95 27.86
CA TRP A 262 -11.71 9.45 26.64
C TRP A 262 -13.08 8.80 26.39
N ASP A 263 -14.00 9.64 25.91
CA ASP A 263 -15.37 9.24 25.59
C ASP A 263 -15.51 9.17 24.06
N PRO A 264 -15.76 7.98 23.47
CA PRO A 264 -15.89 7.81 22.02
C PRO A 264 -17.04 8.64 21.41
N ASP A 265 -18.04 9.03 22.17
CA ASP A 265 -19.19 9.78 21.66
C ASP A 265 -18.96 11.29 21.53
N ARG A 266 -17.84 11.81 21.98
CA ARG A 266 -17.50 13.24 21.95
C ARG A 266 -16.82 13.74 20.67
N ILE A 267 -17.21 13.29 19.49
CA ILE A 267 -16.74 13.88 18.22
C ILE A 267 -17.48 15.18 17.97
N SER A 268 -16.80 16.31 18.19
CA SER A 268 -17.42 17.65 18.15
C SER A 268 -17.90 18.06 16.74
N LEU A 269 -19.19 18.42 16.65
CA LEU A 269 -19.87 18.96 15.45
C LEU A 269 -19.18 20.22 14.88
N ALA A 270 -18.53 21.03 15.72
CA ALA A 270 -17.84 22.26 15.33
C ALA A 270 -16.67 22.04 14.34
N TYR A 271 -16.03 20.87 14.44
CA TYR A 271 -14.93 20.53 13.54
C TYR A 271 -15.40 20.08 12.15
N ILE A 272 -16.58 19.49 12.07
CA ILE A 272 -17.20 19.08 10.80
C ILE A 272 -17.60 20.30 9.98
N GLN A 273 -18.05 21.37 10.64
CA GLN A 273 -18.36 22.63 10.00
C GLN A 273 -17.11 23.30 9.41
N ALA A 274 -15.96 23.20 10.08
CA ALA A 274 -14.67 23.67 9.54
C ALA A 274 -14.21 22.86 8.31
N LEU A 275 -14.58 21.56 8.19
CA LEU A 275 -14.31 20.74 7.03
C LEU A 275 -15.02 21.18 5.75
N ARG A 276 -16.19 21.83 5.89
CA ARG A 276 -17.01 22.29 4.75
C ARG A 276 -16.53 23.62 4.15
N ALA A 277 -15.73 24.39 4.89
CA ALA A 277 -15.39 25.77 4.53
C ALA A 277 -14.14 25.95 3.65
N SER A 278 -13.37 24.89 3.33
CA SER A 278 -12.12 25.07 2.56
C SER A 278 -12.04 24.12 1.37
N ASP A 279 -12.49 24.58 0.21
CA ASP A 279 -12.37 23.90 -1.09
C ASP A 279 -11.19 24.39 -1.95
N ASP A 280 -10.26 25.18 -1.41
CA ASP A 280 -9.15 25.71 -2.19
C ASP A 280 -8.05 24.66 -2.44
N PRO A 281 -7.64 24.49 -3.71
CA PRO A 281 -6.48 23.66 -4.05
C PRO A 281 -5.19 24.33 -3.56
N VAL A 282 -4.29 23.52 -3.01
CA VAL A 282 -2.94 23.95 -2.62
C VAL A 282 -2.25 24.57 -3.85
N ARG A 283 -2.03 25.88 -3.86
CA ARG A 283 -1.24 26.56 -4.90
C ARG A 283 0.23 26.55 -4.47
N LEU A 284 1.05 25.83 -5.23
CA LEU A 284 2.50 25.90 -5.09
C LEU A 284 3.04 27.19 -5.74
N PRO A 285 4.08 27.83 -5.16
CA PRO A 285 4.58 29.12 -5.65
C PRO A 285 5.28 29.07 -7.02
N ALA A 286 5.45 30.25 -7.63
CA ALA A 286 6.04 30.42 -8.96
C ALA A 286 7.56 30.15 -8.97
N LYS A 287 8.11 29.94 -10.15
CA LYS A 287 9.42 29.35 -10.49
C LYS A 287 10.69 29.87 -9.77
N THR A 288 10.72 31.08 -9.24
CA THR A 288 11.96 31.73 -8.77
C THR A 288 12.41 31.29 -7.36
N ASP A 289 11.48 30.79 -6.53
CA ASP A 289 11.77 30.35 -5.15
C ASP A 289 11.30 28.92 -4.89
N ARG A 290 11.29 28.09 -5.94
CA ARG A 290 10.67 26.77 -5.91
C ARG A 290 11.30 25.82 -4.90
N ILE A 291 12.62 25.83 -4.79
CA ILE A 291 13.36 24.96 -3.85
C ILE A 291 13.04 25.37 -2.41
N GLU A 292 13.14 26.65 -2.09
CA GLU A 292 12.80 27.20 -0.76
C GLU A 292 11.34 26.90 -0.39
N ALA A 293 10.43 27.03 -1.35
CA ALA A 293 9.02 26.73 -1.15
C ALA A 293 8.78 25.23 -0.86
N TRP A 294 9.46 24.33 -1.56
CA TRP A 294 9.39 22.89 -1.25
C TRP A 294 9.95 22.58 0.14
N PHE A 295 11.08 23.18 0.52
CA PHE A 295 11.65 23.01 1.86
C PHE A 295 10.73 23.57 2.94
N ALA A 296 10.11 24.73 2.73
CA ALA A 296 9.12 25.25 3.66
C ALA A 296 7.95 24.27 3.87
N VAL A 297 7.44 23.69 2.77
CA VAL A 297 6.39 22.66 2.84
C VAL A 297 6.89 21.39 3.53
N LEU A 298 8.11 20.95 3.26
CA LEU A 298 8.68 19.76 3.93
C LEU A 298 8.87 19.98 5.44
N ARG A 299 9.24 21.19 5.87
CA ARG A 299 9.45 21.54 7.28
C ARG A 299 8.15 21.70 8.05
N THR A 300 7.20 22.44 7.50
CA THR A 300 6.01 22.89 8.25
C THR A 300 4.68 22.39 7.68
N GLY A 301 4.67 21.81 6.49
CA GLY A 301 3.46 21.34 5.82
C GLY A 301 2.88 20.07 6.47
N THR A 302 1.61 19.83 6.19
CA THR A 302 0.95 18.58 6.54
C THR A 302 1.57 17.39 5.78
N ALA A 303 1.32 16.17 6.22
CA ALA A 303 1.82 14.96 5.55
C ALA A 303 1.43 14.91 4.05
N ARG A 304 0.23 15.35 3.71
CA ARG A 304 -0.23 15.42 2.31
C ARG A 304 0.56 16.45 1.51
N GLU A 305 0.78 17.61 2.06
CA GLU A 305 1.55 18.68 1.41
C GLU A 305 3.01 18.25 1.23
N ARG A 306 3.61 17.63 2.24
CA ARG A 306 4.95 17.05 2.16
C ARG A 306 5.05 15.99 1.05
N LEU A 307 4.08 15.06 0.99
CA LEU A 307 4.03 14.07 -0.09
C LEU A 307 3.79 14.69 -1.46
N ALA A 308 2.94 15.72 -1.55
CA ALA A 308 2.73 16.48 -2.79
C ALA A 308 4.00 17.21 -3.22
N ALA A 309 4.71 17.83 -2.26
CA ALA A 309 5.99 18.48 -2.51
C ALA A 309 7.04 17.48 -3.00
N VAL A 310 7.17 16.31 -2.37
CA VAL A 310 8.09 15.24 -2.80
C VAL A 310 7.79 14.79 -4.24
N ARG A 311 6.51 14.60 -4.61
CA ARG A 311 6.12 14.26 -5.99
C ARG A 311 6.45 15.38 -6.97
N ASP A 312 6.09 16.60 -6.61
CA ASP A 312 6.36 17.77 -7.43
C ASP A 312 7.86 17.99 -7.63
N MET A 313 8.67 17.71 -6.60
CA MET A 313 10.13 17.70 -6.70
C MET A 313 10.62 16.62 -7.68
N VAL A 314 10.12 15.39 -7.58
CA VAL A 314 10.51 14.30 -8.48
C VAL A 314 10.16 14.61 -9.92
N ASP A 315 8.99 15.22 -10.16
CA ASP A 315 8.50 15.51 -11.51
C ASP A 315 9.16 16.74 -12.15
N LYS A 316 9.60 17.71 -11.35
CA LYS A 316 9.98 19.04 -11.84
C LYS A 316 11.42 19.44 -11.57
N ILE A 317 12.14 18.73 -10.70
CA ILE A 317 13.50 19.12 -10.35
C ILE A 317 14.46 18.78 -11.50
N ASP A 318 15.29 19.74 -11.86
CA ASP A 318 16.39 19.50 -12.80
C ASP A 318 17.58 18.88 -12.04
N PRO A 319 18.34 17.94 -12.62
CA PRO A 319 19.55 17.38 -12.00
C PRO A 319 20.56 18.43 -11.53
N SER A 320 20.59 19.61 -12.16
CA SER A 320 21.42 20.73 -11.72
C SER A 320 20.95 21.36 -10.41
N GLU A 321 19.65 21.36 -10.16
CA GLU A 321 19.02 21.86 -8.92
C GLU A 321 19.23 20.90 -7.75
N ALA A 322 19.48 19.61 -8.01
CA ALA A 322 19.76 18.60 -7.00
C ALA A 322 20.97 18.98 -6.10
N LYS A 323 21.93 19.75 -6.62
CA LYS A 323 23.06 20.28 -5.86
C LYS A 323 22.62 21.19 -4.69
N ALA A 324 21.55 21.95 -4.86
CA ALA A 324 21.02 22.82 -3.79
C ALA A 324 20.39 21.95 -2.68
N ILE A 325 19.69 20.88 -3.05
CA ILE A 325 19.13 19.92 -2.09
C ILE A 325 20.25 19.25 -1.28
N LEU A 326 21.32 18.81 -1.93
CA LEU A 326 22.44 18.15 -1.26
C LEU A 326 23.14 19.06 -0.23
N LYS A 327 23.20 20.36 -0.46
CA LYS A 327 23.78 21.32 0.49
C LYS A 327 22.96 21.43 1.77
N LEU A 328 21.65 21.42 1.66
CA LEU A 328 20.74 21.59 2.78
C LEU A 328 20.46 20.30 3.54
N TYR A 329 20.68 19.15 2.88
CA TYR A 329 20.29 17.82 3.37
C TYR A 329 20.77 17.54 4.81
N SER A 330 22.02 17.83 5.11
CA SER A 330 22.63 17.48 6.42
C SER A 330 22.17 18.38 7.56
N GLU A 331 21.58 19.54 7.24
CA GLU A 331 21.09 20.51 8.22
C GLU A 331 19.62 20.29 8.59
N GLU A 332 18.94 19.41 7.87
CA GLU A 332 17.50 19.18 8.02
C GLU A 332 17.19 18.08 9.06
N GLU A 333 16.01 18.21 9.67
CA GLU A 333 15.48 17.22 10.59
C GLU A 333 15.04 15.94 9.86
N ASP A 334 14.95 14.84 10.59
CA ASP A 334 14.66 13.49 10.05
C ASP A 334 13.39 13.45 9.19
N HIS A 335 12.34 14.17 9.57
CA HIS A 335 11.09 14.19 8.82
C HIS A 335 11.21 14.93 7.47
N VAL A 336 12.15 15.87 7.33
CA VAL A 336 12.47 16.53 6.06
C VAL A 336 13.41 15.64 5.25
N ARG A 337 14.48 15.14 5.88
CA ARG A 337 15.43 14.21 5.24
C ARG A 337 14.73 13.00 4.65
N TRP A 338 13.71 12.47 5.31
CA TRP A 338 12.86 11.42 4.78
C TRP A 338 12.32 11.75 3.36
N GLY A 339 11.77 12.94 3.17
CA GLY A 339 11.27 13.40 1.87
C GLY A 339 12.39 13.53 0.84
N LEU A 340 13.53 14.11 1.25
CA LEU A 340 14.69 14.33 0.38
C LEU A 340 15.36 13.02 -0.04
N ILE A 341 15.50 12.03 0.86
CA ILE A 341 16.00 10.68 0.54
C ILE A 341 15.20 10.08 -0.62
N ARG A 342 13.88 10.20 -0.58
CA ARG A 342 13.00 9.67 -1.61
C ARG A 342 13.20 10.38 -2.95
N VAL A 343 13.26 11.71 -2.94
CA VAL A 343 13.51 12.50 -4.15
C VAL A 343 14.85 12.10 -4.77
N LEU A 344 15.91 12.08 -3.96
CA LEU A 344 17.27 11.76 -4.42
C LEU A 344 17.38 10.31 -4.94
N GLY A 345 16.65 9.38 -4.33
CA GLY A 345 16.56 7.99 -4.78
C GLY A 345 15.81 7.84 -6.10
N GLU A 346 14.62 8.46 -6.24
CA GLU A 346 13.83 8.41 -7.49
C GLU A 346 14.58 9.05 -8.66
N LEU A 347 15.25 10.17 -8.43
CA LEU A 347 16.07 10.85 -9.43
C LEU A 347 17.44 10.19 -9.65
N LYS A 348 17.77 9.15 -8.87
CA LYS A 348 19.04 8.39 -8.96
C LYS A 348 20.28 9.29 -8.86
N ILE A 349 20.26 10.27 -7.95
CA ILE A 349 21.34 11.23 -7.79
C ILE A 349 22.55 10.56 -7.12
N GLN A 350 23.56 10.23 -7.90
CA GLN A 350 24.78 9.53 -7.44
C GLN A 350 25.49 10.29 -6.30
N ALA A 351 25.58 11.62 -6.41
CA ALA A 351 26.21 12.46 -5.41
C ALA A 351 25.54 12.42 -4.02
N ALA A 352 24.32 11.92 -3.93
CA ALA A 352 23.61 11.75 -2.66
C ALA A 352 24.06 10.50 -1.89
N THR A 353 24.76 9.56 -2.52
CA THR A 353 25.11 8.27 -1.91
C THR A 353 25.76 8.45 -0.54
N CYS A 354 26.84 9.25 -0.43
CA CYS A 354 27.57 9.44 0.83
C CYS A 354 26.70 10.06 1.94
N LEU A 355 25.77 10.96 1.60
CA LEU A 355 24.86 11.57 2.57
C LEU A 355 23.86 10.54 3.09
N ILE A 356 23.23 9.78 2.18
CA ILE A 356 22.23 8.77 2.53
C ILE A 356 22.85 7.59 3.30
N LEU A 357 24.14 7.27 3.09
CA LEU A 357 24.85 6.24 3.85
C LEU A 357 24.87 6.52 5.35
N ASN A 358 24.97 7.79 5.75
CA ASN A 358 24.94 8.18 7.16
C ASN A 358 23.59 7.87 7.80
N ASP A 359 22.51 7.89 7.02
CA ASP A 359 21.15 7.63 7.50
C ASP A 359 20.85 6.14 7.69
N LEU A 360 21.71 5.23 7.24
CA LEU A 360 21.60 3.80 7.57
C LEU A 360 21.73 3.53 9.09
N ARG A 361 22.33 4.44 9.82
CA ARG A 361 22.46 4.39 11.30
C ARG A 361 21.27 5.01 12.02
N ASN A 362 20.39 5.68 11.30
CA ASN A 362 19.19 6.30 11.87
C ASN A 362 17.99 5.35 11.69
N PRO A 363 17.46 4.76 12.77
CA PRO A 363 16.38 3.77 12.68
C PRO A 363 15.13 4.27 11.93
N PHE A 364 14.85 5.59 11.99
CA PHE A 364 13.72 6.20 11.30
C PHE A 364 13.94 6.30 9.77
N LEU A 365 15.18 6.49 9.34
CA LEU A 365 15.53 6.72 7.93
C LEU A 365 16.08 5.47 7.24
N THR A 366 16.51 4.45 7.98
CA THR A 366 17.22 3.27 7.47
C THR A 366 16.53 2.61 6.27
N GLU A 367 15.23 2.29 6.37
CA GLU A 367 14.52 1.62 5.29
C GLU A 367 14.45 2.49 4.04
N HIS A 368 14.25 3.81 4.23
CA HIS A 368 14.21 4.77 3.12
C HIS A 368 15.59 4.94 2.50
N ALA A 369 16.62 4.97 3.33
CA ALA A 369 18.00 5.02 2.89
C ALA A 369 18.36 3.77 2.06
N LEU A 370 17.99 2.58 2.54
CA LEU A 370 18.17 1.34 1.79
C LEU A 370 17.45 1.35 0.42
N ASP A 371 16.18 1.75 0.38
CA ASP A 371 15.42 1.83 -0.88
C ASP A 371 16.01 2.86 -1.85
N ALA A 372 16.38 4.04 -1.36
CA ALA A 372 17.00 5.09 -2.15
C ALA A 372 18.38 4.65 -2.71
N LEU A 373 19.23 4.06 -1.86
CA LEU A 373 20.51 3.50 -2.28
C LEU A 373 20.32 2.39 -3.32
N GLY A 374 19.30 1.56 -3.15
CA GLY A 374 18.90 0.54 -4.12
C GLY A 374 18.52 1.12 -5.48
N LYS A 375 17.86 2.27 -5.52
CA LYS A 375 17.46 2.98 -6.75
C LYS A 375 18.64 3.72 -7.40
N ILE A 376 19.49 4.35 -6.58
CA ILE A 376 20.71 5.03 -7.04
C ILE A 376 21.64 4.05 -7.74
N GLY A 377 21.86 2.87 -7.17
CA GLY A 377 22.57 1.77 -7.82
C GLY A 377 24.07 1.96 -7.97
N SER A 378 24.71 2.79 -7.12
CA SER A 378 26.17 3.00 -7.14
C SER A 378 26.92 1.80 -6.52
N ASP A 379 28.21 1.68 -6.80
CA ASP A 379 29.06 0.64 -6.21
C ASP A 379 29.22 0.83 -4.69
N GLU A 380 29.31 2.06 -4.23
CA GLU A 380 29.34 2.41 -2.81
C GLU A 380 28.04 1.97 -2.12
N ALA A 381 26.90 2.24 -2.75
CA ALA A 381 25.60 1.80 -2.26
C ALA A 381 25.53 0.27 -2.12
N PHE A 382 26.03 -0.47 -3.14
CA PHE A 382 26.09 -1.93 -3.07
C PHE A 382 26.91 -2.42 -1.89
N HIS A 383 28.10 -1.85 -1.69
CA HIS A 383 28.97 -2.25 -0.60
C HIS A 383 28.35 -1.96 0.77
N ALA A 384 27.74 -0.78 0.93
CA ALA A 384 27.12 -0.39 2.18
C ALA A 384 25.88 -1.23 2.52
N ILE A 385 25.00 -1.49 1.53
CA ILE A 385 23.82 -2.35 1.76
C ILE A 385 24.26 -3.76 2.13
N ARG A 386 25.31 -4.28 1.48
CA ARG A 386 25.88 -5.59 1.83
C ARG A 386 26.43 -5.62 3.26
N GLU A 387 27.18 -4.60 3.68
CA GLU A 387 27.73 -4.47 5.02
C GLU A 387 26.61 -4.37 6.05
N TYR A 388 25.64 -3.50 5.82
CA TYR A 388 24.43 -3.38 6.63
C TYR A 388 23.71 -4.73 6.80
N LEU A 389 23.55 -5.49 5.73
CA LEU A 389 22.92 -6.80 5.75
C LEU A 389 23.68 -7.83 6.59
N MET A 390 25.00 -7.69 6.70
CA MET A 390 25.84 -8.56 7.54
C MET A 390 25.80 -8.17 9.01
N GLU A 391 25.69 -6.87 9.31
CA GLU A 391 25.64 -6.33 10.67
C GLU A 391 24.24 -6.42 11.29
N HIS A 392 23.18 -6.37 10.46
CA HIS A 392 21.77 -6.33 10.87
C HIS A 392 20.95 -7.45 10.22
N PRO A 393 21.20 -8.73 10.56
CA PRO A 393 20.48 -9.85 9.99
C PRO A 393 18.97 -9.83 10.29
N GLU A 394 18.56 -9.20 11.39
CA GLU A 394 17.16 -8.99 11.76
C GLU A 394 16.41 -8.07 10.77
N SER A 395 17.13 -7.15 10.14
CA SER A 395 16.60 -6.21 9.14
C SER A 395 16.81 -6.68 7.69
N ALA A 396 17.22 -7.93 7.49
CA ALA A 396 17.59 -8.46 6.18
C ALA A 396 16.46 -8.31 5.14
N ALA A 397 15.21 -8.46 5.53
CA ALA A 397 14.07 -8.35 4.63
C ALA A 397 14.02 -7.01 3.87
N HIS A 398 14.46 -5.91 4.51
CA HIS A 398 14.48 -4.56 3.91
C HIS A 398 15.69 -4.35 3.00
N ALA A 399 16.78 -5.09 3.22
CA ALA A 399 18.04 -4.90 2.50
C ALA A 399 18.17 -5.79 1.23
N LEU A 400 17.46 -6.94 1.16
CA LEU A 400 17.62 -7.90 0.06
C LEU A 400 17.24 -7.32 -1.30
N LEU A 401 16.10 -6.65 -1.41
CA LEU A 401 15.65 -6.04 -2.67
C LEU A 401 16.53 -4.85 -3.09
N PRO A 402 16.88 -3.89 -2.22
CA PRO A 402 17.90 -2.88 -2.52
C PRO A 402 19.23 -3.49 -2.99
N LEU A 403 19.72 -4.55 -2.33
CA LEU A 403 20.94 -5.24 -2.73
C LEU A 403 20.85 -5.83 -4.14
N ALA A 404 19.69 -6.41 -4.49
CA ALA A 404 19.43 -6.93 -5.83
C ALA A 404 19.51 -5.83 -6.89
N ARG A 405 18.88 -4.69 -6.61
CA ARG A 405 18.84 -3.54 -7.53
C ARG A 405 20.22 -2.94 -7.78
N THR A 406 21.04 -2.78 -6.73
CA THR A 406 22.39 -2.22 -6.85
C THR A 406 23.38 -3.19 -7.46
N GLY A 407 23.40 -4.41 -6.97
CA GLY A 407 24.41 -5.41 -7.31
C GLY A 407 24.14 -6.21 -8.56
N LYS A 408 22.88 -6.27 -9.04
CA LYS A 408 22.46 -7.11 -10.16
C LYS A 408 23.10 -8.52 -10.04
N GLN A 409 23.83 -8.95 -11.04
CA GLN A 409 24.50 -10.26 -11.05
C GLN A 409 25.37 -10.54 -9.81
N ARG A 410 26.08 -9.51 -9.31
CA ARG A 410 26.96 -9.64 -8.13
C ARG A 410 26.21 -9.94 -6.84
N SER A 411 24.92 -9.55 -6.76
CA SER A 411 24.08 -9.77 -5.58
C SER A 411 23.66 -11.23 -5.41
N ILE A 412 23.60 -12.00 -6.50
CA ILE A 412 23.04 -13.38 -6.52
C ILE A 412 23.69 -14.25 -5.43
N ARG A 413 25.03 -14.19 -5.29
CA ARG A 413 25.76 -15.00 -4.29
C ARG A 413 25.34 -14.71 -2.84
N TYR A 414 24.94 -13.47 -2.56
CA TYR A 414 24.47 -13.07 -1.22
C TYR A 414 23.01 -13.46 -1.03
N LEU A 415 22.17 -13.23 -2.04
CA LEU A 415 20.74 -13.53 -2.01
C LEU A 415 20.48 -15.03 -1.89
N ARG A 416 21.28 -15.89 -2.57
CA ARG A 416 21.16 -17.35 -2.47
C ARG A 416 21.26 -17.87 -1.03
N ARG A 417 22.05 -17.24 -0.15
CA ARG A 417 22.18 -17.65 1.24
C ARG A 417 20.85 -17.56 1.98
N TYR A 418 20.02 -16.57 1.63
CA TYR A 418 18.72 -16.36 2.26
C TYR A 418 17.62 -17.28 1.74
N LEU A 419 17.83 -17.98 0.63
CA LEU A 419 16.92 -19.03 0.18
C LEU A 419 16.84 -20.20 1.17
N SER A 420 17.89 -20.46 1.94
CA SER A 420 17.96 -21.51 2.95
C SER A 420 17.77 -20.98 4.38
N ASN A 421 17.29 -19.76 4.57
CA ASN A 421 17.04 -19.19 5.88
C ASN A 421 15.89 -19.92 6.60
N GLU A 422 15.95 -20.02 7.92
CA GLU A 422 14.92 -20.67 8.74
C GLU A 422 13.54 -20.00 8.60
N MET A 423 13.52 -18.67 8.50
CA MET A 423 12.29 -17.87 8.38
C MET A 423 11.74 -17.91 6.95
N PRO A 424 10.51 -18.43 6.74
CA PRO A 424 9.88 -18.45 5.41
C PRO A 424 9.73 -17.06 4.77
N SER A 425 9.52 -16.02 5.57
CA SER A 425 9.44 -14.62 5.11
C SER A 425 10.73 -14.15 4.45
N LEU A 426 11.89 -14.44 5.05
CA LEU A 426 13.19 -14.11 4.48
C LEU A 426 13.49 -14.91 3.22
N ARG A 427 13.12 -16.20 3.18
CA ARG A 427 13.26 -17.01 1.95
C ARG A 427 12.44 -16.39 0.81
N ARG A 428 11.20 -15.97 1.06
CA ARG A 428 10.35 -15.29 0.06
C ARG A 428 10.93 -13.95 -0.38
N ALA A 429 11.43 -13.15 0.54
CA ALA A 429 12.10 -11.89 0.20
C ALA A 429 13.32 -12.14 -0.71
N ALA A 430 14.10 -13.20 -0.44
CA ALA A 430 15.22 -13.60 -1.29
C ALA A 430 14.76 -14.05 -2.69
N VAL A 431 13.65 -14.78 -2.79
CA VAL A 431 13.05 -15.16 -4.08
C VAL A 431 12.69 -13.92 -4.91
N HIS A 432 12.01 -12.93 -4.30
CA HIS A 432 11.66 -11.69 -4.99
C HIS A 432 12.89 -10.88 -5.39
N ALA A 433 13.88 -10.78 -4.51
CA ALA A 433 15.13 -10.10 -4.81
C ALA A 433 15.87 -10.76 -6.00
N LEU A 434 15.96 -12.11 -6.02
CA LEU A 434 16.55 -12.84 -7.14
C LEU A 434 15.75 -12.66 -8.45
N ALA A 435 14.42 -12.70 -8.36
CA ALA A 435 13.56 -12.44 -9.51
C ALA A 435 13.79 -11.03 -10.12
N THR A 436 14.07 -10.04 -9.27
CA THR A 436 14.38 -8.66 -9.72
C THR A 436 15.70 -8.58 -10.47
N VAL A 437 16.67 -9.46 -10.21
CA VAL A 437 17.95 -9.50 -10.96
C VAL A 437 17.74 -9.89 -12.41
N ALA A 438 16.71 -10.68 -12.73
CA ALA A 438 16.28 -11.07 -14.07
C ALA A 438 17.44 -11.63 -14.94
N SER A 439 18.14 -12.65 -14.42
CA SER A 439 19.27 -13.30 -15.10
C SER A 439 19.14 -14.82 -15.10
N GLU A 440 19.84 -15.50 -16.01
CA GLU A 440 19.87 -16.96 -16.07
C GLU A 440 20.38 -17.59 -14.76
N ASP A 441 21.38 -17.00 -14.13
CA ASP A 441 21.92 -17.49 -12.85
C ASP A 441 20.92 -17.34 -11.72
N ALA A 442 20.12 -16.25 -11.69
CA ALA A 442 19.03 -16.08 -10.74
C ALA A 442 17.95 -17.15 -11.00
N LEU A 443 17.56 -17.35 -12.26
CA LEU A 443 16.60 -18.39 -12.64
C LEU A 443 17.07 -19.79 -12.22
N ARG A 444 18.36 -20.11 -12.45
CA ARG A 444 18.96 -21.37 -12.03
C ARG A 444 18.88 -21.55 -10.51
N ALA A 445 19.27 -20.53 -9.75
CA ALA A 445 19.22 -20.57 -8.28
C ALA A 445 17.79 -20.81 -7.74
N LEU A 446 16.80 -20.16 -8.36
CA LEU A 446 15.39 -20.33 -7.97
C LEU A 446 14.86 -21.73 -8.33
N LYS A 447 15.22 -22.29 -9.51
CA LYS A 447 14.84 -23.65 -9.90
C LYS A 447 15.46 -24.72 -8.98
N GLU A 448 16.73 -24.59 -8.64
CA GLU A 448 17.42 -25.47 -7.69
C GLU A 448 16.71 -25.48 -6.34
N HIS A 449 16.35 -24.31 -5.84
CA HIS A 449 15.69 -24.20 -4.53
C HIS A 449 14.24 -24.69 -4.55
N LEU A 450 13.52 -24.53 -5.66
CA LEU A 450 12.13 -25.00 -5.83
C LEU A 450 11.97 -26.52 -5.56
N CYS A 451 12.98 -27.30 -5.91
CA CYS A 451 12.98 -28.75 -5.69
C CYS A 451 13.15 -29.14 -4.22
N MET A 452 13.72 -28.26 -3.38
CA MET A 452 14.06 -28.53 -1.98
C MET A 452 13.12 -27.85 -0.98
N GLU A 453 12.36 -26.84 -1.41
CA GLU A 453 11.51 -26.04 -0.53
C GLU A 453 10.31 -26.84 -0.02
N LYS A 454 10.11 -26.82 1.30
CA LYS A 454 9.03 -27.54 1.98
C LYS A 454 7.83 -26.67 2.31
N ASP A 455 8.04 -25.37 2.52
CA ASP A 455 6.96 -24.43 2.84
C ASP A 455 6.10 -24.16 1.59
N ALA A 456 4.80 -24.40 1.69
CA ALA A 456 3.87 -24.27 0.58
C ALA A 456 3.79 -22.83 0.04
N GLY A 457 3.89 -21.81 0.91
CA GLY A 457 3.86 -20.41 0.55
C GLY A 457 5.12 -19.98 -0.21
N VAL A 458 6.30 -20.41 0.25
CA VAL A 458 7.58 -20.15 -0.42
C VAL A 458 7.63 -20.89 -1.76
N ARG A 459 7.15 -22.14 -1.83
CA ARG A 459 7.07 -22.90 -3.09
C ARG A 459 6.20 -22.21 -4.13
N SER A 460 5.05 -21.68 -3.73
CA SER A 460 4.17 -20.92 -4.62
C SER A 460 4.88 -19.67 -5.17
N THR A 461 5.58 -18.93 -4.31
CA THR A 461 6.36 -17.74 -4.71
C THR A 461 7.50 -18.12 -5.65
N LEU A 462 8.23 -19.21 -5.37
CA LEU A 462 9.28 -19.72 -6.25
C LEU A 462 8.73 -20.11 -7.62
N PHE A 463 7.62 -20.82 -7.66
CA PHE A 463 6.98 -21.22 -8.91
C PHE A 463 6.61 -20.00 -9.78
N GLN A 464 5.98 -19.00 -9.18
CA GLN A 464 5.65 -17.74 -9.86
C GLN A 464 6.89 -17.01 -10.36
N ALA A 465 7.93 -16.88 -9.51
CA ALA A 465 9.18 -16.21 -9.88
C ALA A 465 9.88 -16.93 -11.02
N VAL A 466 9.97 -18.26 -10.98
CA VAL A 466 10.57 -19.07 -12.06
C VAL A 466 9.79 -18.91 -13.36
N HIS A 467 8.47 -19.01 -13.31
CA HIS A 467 7.61 -18.84 -14.48
C HIS A 467 7.77 -17.44 -15.10
N THR A 468 7.73 -16.39 -14.28
CA THR A 468 7.94 -15.01 -14.76
C THR A 468 9.31 -14.82 -15.39
N LEU A 469 10.39 -15.33 -14.76
CA LEU A 469 11.71 -15.20 -15.31
C LEU A 469 11.89 -16.01 -16.61
N GLN A 470 11.27 -17.19 -16.71
CA GLN A 470 11.30 -17.97 -17.95
C GLN A 470 10.63 -17.23 -19.11
N SER A 471 9.47 -16.62 -18.89
CA SER A 471 8.80 -15.83 -19.93
C SER A 471 9.58 -14.58 -20.35
N ILE A 472 10.37 -13.98 -19.45
CA ILE A 472 11.21 -12.82 -19.76
C ILE A 472 12.50 -13.21 -20.48
N LEU A 473 13.16 -14.29 -20.04
CA LEU A 473 14.48 -14.67 -20.53
C LEU A 473 14.42 -15.62 -21.74
N LEU A 474 13.31 -16.35 -21.93
CA LEU A 474 13.13 -17.37 -22.98
C LEU A 474 11.76 -17.17 -23.67
N PRO A 475 11.53 -16.07 -24.37
CA PRO A 475 10.23 -15.74 -24.95
C PRO A 475 9.73 -16.72 -26.05
N GLU A 476 10.58 -17.62 -26.57
CA GLU A 476 10.22 -18.59 -27.62
C GLU A 476 9.70 -19.94 -27.09
N PHE A 477 9.66 -20.16 -25.79
CA PHE A 477 9.06 -21.36 -25.18
C PHE A 477 7.60 -21.13 -24.77
N GLU A 478 6.71 -20.84 -25.71
CA GLU A 478 5.32 -21.21 -25.56
C GLU A 478 5.26 -22.75 -25.64
N ILE A 479 5.14 -23.38 -24.48
CA ILE A 479 4.79 -24.79 -24.39
C ILE A 479 3.36 -24.90 -24.94
N THR A 480 3.26 -25.31 -26.19
CA THR A 480 2.06 -25.94 -26.72
C THR A 480 1.76 -27.13 -25.81
N LEU A 481 0.87 -26.94 -24.84
CA LEU A 481 0.18 -28.06 -24.17
C LEU A 481 -0.63 -28.76 -25.25
N HIS A 482 0.01 -29.65 -25.99
CA HIS A 482 -0.71 -30.61 -26.82
C HIS A 482 -1.55 -31.47 -25.89
N ASP A 483 -2.81 -31.32 -26.11
CA ASP A 483 -3.94 -32.17 -25.82
C ASP A 483 -3.55 -33.63 -25.48
N THR A 484 -3.53 -33.96 -24.19
CA THR A 484 -3.45 -35.35 -23.72
C THR A 484 -4.83 -36.03 -23.69
N SER A 485 -5.72 -35.63 -24.59
CA SER A 485 -7.08 -36.23 -24.70
C SER A 485 -7.19 -37.36 -25.74
N THR A 486 -6.07 -37.82 -26.35
CA THR A 486 -6.10 -38.89 -27.37
C THR A 486 -5.19 -40.07 -27.09
N VAL A 487 -5.07 -40.51 -25.82
CA VAL A 487 -4.50 -41.82 -25.50
C VAL A 487 -5.37 -42.50 -24.44
N ARG A 488 -6.61 -42.85 -24.82
CA ARG A 488 -7.40 -43.92 -24.26
C ARG A 488 -8.37 -44.34 -25.35
N ASP A 489 -8.01 -45.31 -26.15
CA ASP A 489 -8.91 -46.27 -26.82
C ASP A 489 -8.14 -46.99 -27.93
N ARG A 490 -7.16 -47.80 -27.57
CA ARG A 490 -6.70 -48.93 -28.39
C ARG A 490 -5.85 -49.87 -27.52
N GLU A 491 -6.51 -50.76 -26.85
CA GLU A 491 -6.01 -52.10 -26.50
C GLU A 491 -7.03 -52.79 -25.56
N PHE A 492 -8.09 -53.31 -26.14
CA PHE A 492 -8.82 -54.48 -25.62
C PHE A 492 -9.79 -54.94 -26.73
N SER A 493 -9.22 -55.57 -27.75
CA SER A 493 -9.94 -56.54 -28.56
C SER A 493 -8.93 -57.47 -29.20
N GLY A 494 -8.84 -58.68 -28.69
CA GLY A 494 -8.07 -59.74 -29.35
C GLY A 494 -7.57 -60.81 -28.40
N ALA A 495 -8.39 -61.88 -28.29
CA ALA A 495 -8.20 -63.24 -27.79
C ALA A 495 -8.63 -63.50 -26.36
#